data_633525c653f2a9b77bb01e5224be3d0d
#
_entry.id   633525c653f2a9b77bb01e5224be3d0d
#
_cell.length_a   1.000
_cell.length_b   1.000
_cell.length_c   1.000
_cell.angle_alpha   90.00
_cell.angle_beta   90.00
_cell.angle_gamma   90.00
#
_symmetry.space_group_name_H-M   'P 1'
#
loop_
_entity.id
_entity.type
_entity.pdbx_description
1 polymer ?
#
loop_
_entity_poly.entity_id
_entity_poly.type
_entity_poly.pdbx_seq_one_letter_code
_entity_poly.pdbx_strand_id
1 'polypeptide(L)'
;MAQNRKTIFLFPPLDTPNVAFRNLGNLRFVEVGAKWGFDDKHDGNGMALGDLDAVVSCLKGPVLLYRNNAAAPRVAVRLAGGGKNTEGTGGRIRVIGALGQTPQSQEIMSGGRYVSGDQARRTFAARAGRAFTIEVDWRDGTRTTLADAKVGRLYGIRQVSSRSIHAKNRLKQPFFTDLSAQFGHEHKATGRDGFKLQPGLPRSLNRTGPALANADIDGDGDQDLLIAGSRLSILLNNGNGVFTESPSSLPIGGTGVVVFGEGQSQRLLHLSEPPTLYTIANGQLRLAKRLAFDGVPSCAAAFDADGDGDTDLFIGGGSAAGQFPVGAPSQLFINHGSDFTGVRLGEVGLVSGCATSDMDGDGDTDLVLACEWGSVKLLLNDGGKLTDASAAWGLVKFTGLWHGVAVADFDGDGKPDIAANNAGRNTAYELHPMPVRLFYGDANGDGVMELV
;
A
#
# COMPACT_ATOMS: atom_id res chain seq x y z
N MET A 1 -25.27 17.80 -18.05
CA MET A 1 -23.85 17.94 -18.45
C MET A 1 -23.36 19.39 -18.58
N ALA A 2 -24.17 20.37 -18.96
CA ALA A 2 -23.71 21.77 -19.10
C ALA A 2 -23.51 22.53 -17.80
N GLN A 3 -24.17 22.14 -16.70
CA GLN A 3 -24.11 22.82 -15.39
C GLN A 3 -22.83 22.48 -14.61
N ASN A 4 -22.31 21.26 -14.79
CA ASN A 4 -21.06 20.83 -14.13
C ASN A 4 -19.78 21.44 -14.76
N ARG A 5 -19.86 21.97 -15.97
CA ARG A 5 -18.71 22.67 -16.58
C ARG A 5 -18.43 24.04 -15.96
N LYS A 6 -19.43 24.71 -15.40
CA LYS A 6 -19.25 26.02 -14.76
C LYS A 6 -18.53 25.94 -13.42
N THR A 7 -18.68 24.82 -12.70
CA THR A 7 -18.07 24.62 -11.39
C THR A 7 -16.54 24.37 -11.50
N ILE A 8 -16.07 23.78 -12.60
CA ILE A 8 -14.63 23.54 -12.84
C ILE A 8 -13.84 24.86 -12.98
N PHE A 9 -14.48 25.94 -13.42
CA PHE A 9 -13.84 27.26 -13.55
C PHE A 9 -13.80 28.05 -12.24
N LEU A 10 -14.37 27.55 -11.16
CA LEU A 10 -14.32 28.16 -9.83
C LEU A 10 -13.06 27.77 -9.03
N PHE A 11 -12.34 26.75 -9.49
CA PHE A 11 -11.08 26.37 -8.88
C PHE A 11 -9.95 27.27 -9.41
N PRO A 12 -9.10 27.82 -8.52
CA PRO A 12 -7.94 28.58 -8.95
C PRO A 12 -7.01 27.71 -9.80
N PRO A 13 -6.29 28.26 -10.78
CA PRO A 13 -5.28 27.52 -11.51
C PRO A 13 -4.22 27.00 -10.55
N LEU A 14 -3.79 25.76 -10.76
CA LEU A 14 -2.68 25.14 -10.01
C LEU A 14 -1.37 25.69 -10.57
N ASP A 15 -0.88 26.79 -9.99
CA ASP A 15 0.42 27.36 -10.34
C ASP A 15 1.55 26.70 -9.51
N THR A 16 1.74 25.41 -9.69
CA THR A 16 2.83 24.68 -9.02
C THR A 16 4.10 24.77 -9.86
N PRO A 17 5.24 25.19 -9.28
CA PRO A 17 6.50 25.22 -10.02
C PRO A 17 7.00 23.79 -10.31
N ASN A 18 7.66 23.62 -11.45
CA ASN A 18 8.46 22.44 -11.69
C ASN A 18 9.60 22.39 -10.65
N VAL A 19 9.95 21.21 -10.18
CA VAL A 19 10.99 21.00 -9.18
C VAL A 19 12.10 20.10 -9.71
N ALA A 20 13.34 20.39 -9.38
CA ALA A 20 14.49 19.56 -9.68
C ALA A 20 15.30 19.31 -8.41
N PHE A 21 15.69 18.07 -8.20
CA PHE A 21 16.48 17.66 -7.05
C PHE A 21 17.87 17.19 -7.46
N ARG A 22 18.90 17.71 -6.80
CA ARG A 22 20.26 17.24 -6.93
C ARG A 22 20.55 16.20 -5.86
N ASN A 23 21.02 15.03 -6.27
CA ASN A 23 21.52 14.00 -5.36
C ASN A 23 22.90 14.39 -4.84
N LEU A 24 23.05 14.48 -3.52
CA LEU A 24 24.34 14.78 -2.84
C LEU A 24 25.08 13.51 -2.40
N GLY A 25 24.52 12.34 -2.63
CA GLY A 25 24.98 11.06 -2.08
C GLY A 25 24.37 10.75 -0.70
N ASN A 26 24.56 9.51 -0.22
CA ASN A 26 24.05 9.04 1.07
C ASN A 26 22.54 9.35 1.29
N LEU A 27 21.72 9.08 0.27
CA LEU A 27 20.27 9.33 0.27
C LEU A 27 19.86 10.80 0.55
N ARG A 28 20.77 11.75 0.39
CA ARG A 28 20.49 13.17 0.59
C ARG A 28 20.25 13.87 -0.74
N PHE A 29 19.15 14.59 -0.81
CA PHE A 29 18.76 15.40 -1.95
C PHE A 29 18.61 16.87 -1.54
N VAL A 30 18.90 17.78 -2.46
CA VAL A 30 18.63 19.21 -2.31
C VAL A 30 17.84 19.70 -3.51
N GLU A 31 16.79 20.47 -3.27
CA GLU A 31 16.01 21.12 -4.31
C GLU A 31 16.87 22.22 -4.99
N VAL A 32 16.90 22.24 -6.31
CA VAL A 32 17.73 23.14 -7.12
C VAL A 32 16.99 23.68 -8.36
N GLY A 33 15.66 23.54 -8.42
CA GLY A 33 14.85 23.95 -9.57
C GLY A 33 15.12 25.39 -9.98
N ALA A 34 14.95 26.34 -9.08
CA ALA A 34 15.21 27.76 -9.33
C ALA A 34 16.65 28.03 -9.77
N LYS A 35 17.64 27.38 -9.14
CA LYS A 35 19.06 27.53 -9.49
C LYS A 35 19.39 27.02 -10.88
N TRP A 36 18.65 26.01 -11.35
CA TRP A 36 18.84 25.41 -12.67
C TRP A 36 17.93 26.00 -13.74
N GLY A 37 17.05 26.95 -13.37
CA GLY A 37 16.06 27.54 -14.28
C GLY A 37 14.98 26.53 -14.67
N PHE A 38 14.60 25.64 -13.74
CA PHE A 38 13.58 24.61 -13.92
C PHE A 38 12.49 24.78 -12.85
N ASP A 39 11.92 26.00 -12.78
CA ASP A 39 10.96 26.40 -11.75
C ASP A 39 9.74 27.15 -12.33
N ASP A 40 9.48 26.99 -13.62
CA ASP A 40 8.29 27.55 -14.26
C ASP A 40 7.00 27.05 -13.58
N LYS A 41 6.10 27.98 -13.34
CA LYS A 41 4.80 27.75 -12.70
C LYS A 41 3.74 27.39 -13.75
N HIS A 42 3.76 26.16 -14.20
CA HIS A 42 2.74 25.61 -15.11
C HIS A 42 2.39 24.20 -14.69
N ASP A 43 1.15 23.79 -14.94
CA ASP A 43 0.66 22.43 -14.70
C ASP A 43 1.37 21.42 -15.62
N GLY A 44 2.61 21.06 -15.30
CA GLY A 44 3.39 20.07 -16.05
C GLY A 44 2.70 18.72 -16.01
N ASN A 45 2.28 18.22 -17.17
CA ASN A 45 1.57 16.96 -17.29
C ASN A 45 2.45 15.80 -17.75
N GLY A 46 3.36 16.04 -18.65
CA GLY A 46 4.30 15.03 -19.15
C GLY A 46 5.64 15.65 -19.45
N MET A 47 6.72 14.87 -19.30
CA MET A 47 8.07 15.30 -19.61
C MET A 47 8.78 14.25 -20.45
N ALA A 48 9.47 14.69 -21.50
CA ALA A 48 10.36 13.86 -22.30
C ALA A 48 11.76 14.44 -22.28
N LEU A 49 12.78 13.59 -22.22
CA LEU A 49 14.19 13.96 -22.30
C LEU A 49 14.79 13.53 -23.64
N GLY A 50 15.47 14.47 -24.28
CA GLY A 50 16.26 14.23 -25.47
C GLY A 50 17.59 14.98 -25.40
N ASP A 51 18.72 14.27 -25.48
CA ASP A 51 20.08 14.85 -25.36
C ASP A 51 20.33 15.68 -24.06
N LEU A 52 19.62 15.34 -22.99
CA LEU A 52 19.54 16.07 -21.72
C LEU A 52 18.76 17.39 -21.79
N ASP A 53 18.20 17.77 -22.92
CA ASP A 53 17.17 18.78 -23.03
C ASP A 53 15.85 18.19 -22.53
N ALA A 54 14.99 19.01 -21.95
CA ALA A 54 13.69 18.56 -21.46
C ALA A 54 12.54 19.30 -22.15
N VAL A 55 11.54 18.54 -22.58
CA VAL A 55 10.27 19.08 -23.07
C VAL A 55 9.20 18.72 -22.04
N VAL A 56 8.48 19.73 -21.55
CA VAL A 56 7.38 19.55 -20.60
C VAL A 56 6.08 19.97 -21.27
N SER A 57 5.11 19.06 -21.35
CA SER A 57 3.76 19.38 -21.75
C SER A 57 2.96 19.89 -20.57
N CYS A 58 2.20 20.96 -20.74
CA CYS A 58 1.37 21.55 -19.71
C CYS A 58 -0.11 21.35 -20.04
N LEU A 59 -0.97 21.13 -19.04
CA LEU A 59 -2.41 20.89 -19.23
C LEU A 59 -3.14 22.10 -19.82
N LYS A 60 -2.78 23.30 -19.41
CA LYS A 60 -3.42 24.56 -19.80
C LYS A 60 -2.41 25.65 -20.17
N GLY A 61 -1.19 25.27 -20.48
CA GLY A 61 -0.10 26.17 -20.80
C GLY A 61 0.65 25.81 -22.07
N PRO A 62 1.64 26.62 -22.49
CA PRO A 62 2.49 26.29 -23.61
C PRO A 62 3.36 25.07 -23.29
N VAL A 63 3.86 24.41 -24.34
CA VAL A 63 4.92 23.41 -24.17
C VAL A 63 6.20 24.14 -23.77
N LEU A 64 6.83 23.69 -22.68
CA LEU A 64 8.08 24.24 -22.20
C LEU A 64 9.26 23.47 -22.77
N LEU A 65 10.24 24.16 -23.29
CA LEU A 65 11.49 23.57 -23.79
C LEU A 65 12.67 24.08 -22.96
N TYR A 66 13.30 23.18 -22.22
CA TYR A 66 14.49 23.47 -21.45
C TYR A 66 15.72 22.94 -22.16
N ARG A 67 16.59 23.82 -22.57
CA ARG A 67 17.90 23.47 -23.17
C ARG A 67 18.94 23.29 -22.09
N ASN A 68 19.64 22.17 -22.13
CA ASN A 68 20.75 21.91 -21.23
C ASN A 68 22.03 22.61 -21.72
N ASN A 69 22.45 23.65 -21.05
CA ASN A 69 23.67 24.40 -21.37
C ASN A 69 24.92 23.90 -20.59
N ALA A 70 24.83 22.79 -19.87
CA ALA A 70 25.95 22.26 -19.10
C ALA A 70 27.07 21.71 -20.02
N ALA A 71 28.28 22.20 -19.82
CA ALA A 71 29.47 21.79 -20.56
C ALA A 71 30.26 20.64 -19.90
N ALA A 72 29.69 19.98 -18.89
CA ALA A 72 30.36 18.90 -18.16
C ALA A 72 30.67 17.71 -19.07
N PRO A 73 31.88 17.10 -18.94
CA PRO A 73 32.26 15.92 -19.71
C PRO A 73 31.26 14.77 -19.51
N ARG A 74 30.82 14.17 -20.59
CA ARG A 74 29.79 13.13 -20.63
C ARG A 74 30.05 12.10 -21.74
N VAL A 75 29.38 10.98 -21.63
CA VAL A 75 29.31 9.95 -22.67
C VAL A 75 27.84 9.59 -22.89
N ALA A 76 27.45 9.43 -24.14
CA ALA A 76 26.11 8.98 -24.49
C ALA A 76 26.17 7.57 -25.09
N VAL A 77 25.16 6.77 -24.80
CA VAL A 77 25.03 5.40 -25.31
C VAL A 77 23.65 5.23 -25.92
N ARG A 78 23.60 4.75 -27.14
CA ARG A 78 22.39 4.32 -27.83
C ARG A 78 22.50 2.83 -28.11
N LEU A 79 21.44 2.09 -27.82
CA LEU A 79 21.39 0.66 -28.09
C LEU A 79 20.76 0.40 -29.49
N ALA A 80 21.22 -0.66 -30.14
CA ALA A 80 20.60 -1.25 -31.31
C ALA A 80 20.36 -2.73 -30.99
N GLY A 81 19.17 -3.09 -30.60
CA GLY A 81 18.78 -4.46 -30.23
C GLY A 81 18.56 -5.34 -31.44
N GLY A 82 18.38 -6.64 -31.21
CA GLY A 82 18.12 -7.66 -32.21
C GLY A 82 16.61 -7.86 -32.47
N GLY A 83 16.28 -8.35 -33.66
CA GLY A 83 14.92 -8.72 -34.04
C GLY A 83 13.92 -7.56 -33.97
N LYS A 84 12.80 -7.76 -33.31
CA LYS A 84 11.75 -6.76 -33.16
C LYS A 84 12.05 -5.68 -32.10
N ASN A 85 13.06 -5.88 -31.25
CA ASN A 85 13.48 -4.93 -30.21
C ASN A 85 14.60 -4.02 -30.74
N THR A 86 14.31 -3.20 -31.75
CA THR A 86 15.33 -2.41 -32.48
C THR A 86 16.05 -1.38 -31.61
N GLU A 87 15.44 -0.91 -30.53
CA GLU A 87 16.01 0.11 -29.64
C GLU A 87 16.65 -0.49 -28.36
N GLY A 88 16.65 -1.82 -28.24
CA GLY A 88 17.25 -2.50 -27.07
C GLY A 88 16.49 -2.25 -25.77
N THR A 89 15.17 -2.05 -25.83
CA THR A 89 14.32 -1.86 -24.66
C THR A 89 14.48 -3.02 -23.66
N GLY A 90 14.63 -2.70 -22.36
CA GLY A 90 14.97 -3.64 -21.31
C GLY A 90 16.47 -3.97 -21.23
N GLY A 91 17.29 -3.36 -22.07
CA GLY A 91 18.76 -3.41 -21.98
C GLY A 91 19.27 -2.48 -20.89
N ARG A 92 20.14 -3.00 -20.01
CA ARG A 92 20.78 -2.24 -18.92
C ARG A 92 22.18 -1.84 -19.31
N ILE A 93 22.45 -0.55 -19.35
CA ILE A 93 23.77 0.02 -19.63
C ILE A 93 24.47 0.30 -18.30
N ARG A 94 25.72 -0.14 -18.17
CA ARG A 94 26.63 0.20 -17.07
C ARG A 94 27.87 0.88 -17.60
N VAL A 95 28.26 1.98 -16.95
CA VAL A 95 29.51 2.69 -17.24
C VAL A 95 30.40 2.61 -16.01
N ILE A 96 31.55 1.95 -16.16
CA ILE A 96 32.46 1.57 -15.08
C ILE A 96 33.76 2.32 -15.22
N GLY A 97 34.20 2.98 -14.16
CA GLY A 97 35.48 3.71 -14.13
C GLY A 97 35.42 5.16 -14.60
N ALA A 98 34.27 5.63 -15.13
CA ALA A 98 34.14 6.99 -15.67
C ALA A 98 34.26 8.09 -14.60
N LEU A 99 33.77 7.87 -13.39
CA LEU A 99 33.82 8.81 -12.26
C LEU A 99 34.56 8.26 -11.03
N GLY A 100 35.04 7.01 -11.10
CA GLY A 100 35.64 6.32 -9.96
C GLY A 100 35.22 4.85 -9.94
N GLN A 101 35.25 4.21 -8.78
CA GLN A 101 34.96 2.77 -8.65
C GLN A 101 33.47 2.41 -8.77
N THR A 102 32.57 3.32 -8.41
CA THR A 102 31.12 3.06 -8.43
C THR A 102 30.60 3.11 -9.86
N PRO A 103 30.01 2.03 -10.39
CA PRO A 103 29.40 2.02 -11.71
C PRO A 103 28.15 2.91 -11.75
N GLN A 104 27.96 3.63 -12.86
CA GLN A 104 26.69 4.27 -13.18
C GLN A 104 25.85 3.27 -14.00
N SER A 105 24.55 3.17 -13.72
CA SER A 105 23.68 2.24 -14.45
C SER A 105 22.36 2.92 -14.82
N GLN A 106 21.91 2.70 -16.06
CA GLN A 106 20.59 3.11 -16.55
C GLN A 106 20.02 2.03 -17.48
N GLU A 107 18.71 1.93 -17.52
CA GLU A 107 18.00 1.00 -18.39
C GLU A 107 17.30 1.74 -19.55
N ILE A 108 17.23 1.12 -20.71
CA ILE A 108 16.41 1.58 -21.83
C ILE A 108 14.98 1.11 -21.60
N MET A 109 14.08 2.04 -21.33
CA MET A 109 12.65 1.81 -21.16
C MET A 109 11.89 2.43 -22.31
N SER A 110 10.82 1.78 -22.75
CA SER A 110 9.83 2.36 -23.66
C SER A 110 8.70 2.93 -22.81
N GLY A 111 8.44 4.23 -22.90
CA GLY A 111 7.55 4.94 -21.98
C GLY A 111 8.19 5.19 -20.62
N GLY A 112 7.48 4.86 -19.53
CA GLY A 112 7.99 4.98 -18.16
C GLY A 112 7.83 6.37 -17.54
N ARG A 113 7.15 7.30 -18.25
CA ARG A 113 6.72 8.62 -17.77
C ARG A 113 5.23 8.81 -18.01
N TYR A 114 4.62 9.71 -17.27
CA TYR A 114 3.21 10.01 -17.45
C TYR A 114 2.97 10.63 -18.85
N VAL A 115 2.19 9.94 -19.68
CA VAL A 115 1.80 10.34 -21.05
C VAL A 115 2.99 10.76 -21.94
N SER A 116 4.19 10.26 -21.68
CA SER A 116 5.39 10.63 -22.43
C SER A 116 6.47 9.54 -22.36
N GLY A 117 7.51 9.68 -23.17
CA GLY A 117 8.65 8.76 -23.20
C GLY A 117 9.93 9.49 -23.56
N ASP A 118 11.03 9.00 -23.05
CA ASP A 118 12.35 9.53 -23.36
C ASP A 118 12.90 8.91 -24.65
N GLN A 119 13.85 9.59 -25.27
CA GLN A 119 14.67 9.04 -26.34
C GLN A 119 15.42 7.79 -25.83
N ALA A 120 15.53 6.77 -26.69
CA ALA A 120 16.28 5.52 -26.41
C ALA A 120 17.81 5.74 -26.38
N ARG A 121 18.25 6.77 -25.68
CA ARG A 121 19.63 7.15 -25.45
C ARG A 121 19.82 7.46 -23.98
N ARG A 122 20.93 6.98 -23.40
CA ARG A 122 21.29 7.28 -22.02
C ARG A 122 22.59 8.03 -21.98
N THR A 123 22.64 9.05 -21.13
CA THR A 123 23.82 9.90 -20.97
C THR A 123 24.37 9.72 -19.56
N PHE A 124 25.67 9.57 -19.46
CA PHE A 124 26.41 9.32 -18.23
C PHE A 124 27.45 10.39 -18.02
N ALA A 125 27.67 10.79 -16.77
CA ALA A 125 28.75 11.68 -16.40
C ALA A 125 30.12 10.95 -16.56
N ALA A 126 31.14 11.67 -17.00
CA ALA A 126 32.47 11.10 -17.16
C ALA A 126 33.55 12.16 -16.85
N ARG A 127 34.79 11.71 -16.56
CA ARG A 127 35.95 12.61 -16.38
C ARG A 127 36.80 12.61 -17.63
N ALA A 128 37.22 13.79 -18.05
CA ALA A 128 38.17 13.93 -19.14
C ALA A 128 39.51 13.20 -18.83
N GLY A 129 40.13 12.65 -19.84
CA GLY A 129 41.46 11.99 -19.73
C GLY A 129 41.44 10.59 -19.14
N ARG A 130 40.28 10.00 -18.81
CA ARG A 130 40.16 8.63 -18.36
C ARG A 130 39.44 7.75 -19.38
N ALA A 131 39.98 6.57 -19.63
CA ALA A 131 39.28 5.49 -20.31
C ALA A 131 38.35 4.77 -19.31
N PHE A 132 37.25 4.27 -19.80
CA PHE A 132 36.26 3.56 -19.00
C PHE A 132 35.60 2.43 -19.81
N THR A 133 34.90 1.54 -19.11
CA THR A 133 34.25 0.40 -19.77
C THR A 133 32.73 0.66 -19.82
N ILE A 134 32.13 0.36 -20.95
CA ILE A 134 30.66 0.33 -21.12
C ILE A 134 30.26 -1.14 -21.25
N GLU A 135 29.37 -1.58 -20.38
CA GLU A 135 28.74 -2.89 -20.43
C GLU A 135 27.24 -2.73 -20.71
N VAL A 136 26.71 -3.57 -21.56
CA VAL A 136 25.27 -3.65 -21.84
C VAL A 136 24.80 -5.06 -21.57
N ASP A 137 23.93 -5.21 -20.57
CA ASP A 137 23.20 -6.45 -20.34
C ASP A 137 21.91 -6.40 -21.15
N TRP A 138 21.77 -7.28 -22.10
CA TRP A 138 20.60 -7.36 -22.97
C TRP A 138 19.48 -8.18 -22.32
N ARG A 139 18.26 -7.93 -22.75
CA ARG A 139 17.08 -8.61 -22.20
C ARG A 139 17.11 -10.15 -22.36
N ASP A 140 17.80 -10.66 -23.36
CA ASP A 140 17.97 -12.11 -23.58
C ASP A 140 19.04 -12.74 -22.68
N GLY A 141 19.65 -11.95 -21.79
CA GLY A 141 20.72 -12.39 -20.88
C GLY A 141 22.12 -12.39 -21.50
N THR A 142 22.30 -11.89 -22.71
CA THR A 142 23.63 -11.68 -23.29
C THR A 142 24.25 -10.36 -22.82
N ARG A 143 25.58 -10.23 -22.90
CA ARG A 143 26.28 -8.98 -22.55
C ARG A 143 27.19 -8.56 -23.70
N THR A 144 27.21 -7.26 -23.95
CA THR A 144 28.22 -6.62 -24.80
C THR A 144 29.08 -5.74 -23.92
N THR A 145 30.42 -5.86 -24.09
CA THR A 145 31.41 -5.04 -23.36
C THR A 145 32.22 -4.23 -24.34
N LEU A 146 32.35 -2.94 -24.11
CA LEU A 146 33.23 -2.02 -24.84
C LEU A 146 34.26 -1.45 -23.87
N ALA A 147 35.48 -1.85 -23.97
CA ALA A 147 36.58 -1.30 -23.20
C ALA A 147 37.11 0.00 -23.85
N ASP A 148 37.88 0.76 -23.08
CA ASP A 148 38.59 1.97 -23.51
C ASP A 148 37.71 3.08 -24.13
N ALA A 149 36.45 3.15 -23.67
CA ALA A 149 35.54 4.21 -24.06
C ALA A 149 36.06 5.59 -23.58
N LYS A 150 35.76 6.64 -24.34
CA LYS A 150 36.26 8.01 -24.11
C LYS A 150 35.07 8.99 -23.99
N VAL A 151 35.27 10.06 -23.23
CA VAL A 151 34.28 11.15 -23.09
C VAL A 151 34.00 11.87 -24.41
N GLY A 152 32.89 12.60 -24.45
CA GLY A 152 32.50 13.45 -25.58
C GLY A 152 32.04 12.66 -26.80
N ARG A 153 31.68 11.39 -26.65
CA ARG A 153 31.26 10.51 -27.76
C ARG A 153 29.86 9.92 -27.49
N LEU A 154 29.17 9.64 -28.59
CA LEU A 154 27.99 8.80 -28.65
C LEU A 154 28.41 7.40 -29.11
N TYR A 155 28.19 6.39 -28.29
CA TYR A 155 28.44 4.99 -28.63
C TYR A 155 27.12 4.32 -29.05
N GLY A 156 27.11 3.85 -30.30
CA GLY A 156 26.04 2.97 -30.80
C GLY A 156 26.46 1.50 -30.54
N ILE A 157 25.83 0.86 -29.55
CA ILE A 157 26.15 -0.53 -29.20
C ILE A 157 25.05 -1.43 -29.73
N ARG A 158 25.48 -2.34 -30.64
CA ARG A 158 24.57 -3.30 -31.27
C ARG A 158 24.60 -4.61 -30.48
N GLN A 159 23.44 -5.20 -30.31
CA GLN A 159 23.33 -6.56 -29.81
C GLN A 159 23.88 -7.52 -30.86
N VAL A 160 25.00 -8.14 -30.55
CA VAL A 160 25.53 -9.25 -31.32
C VAL A 160 25.30 -10.54 -30.55
N SER A 161 24.95 -11.61 -31.24
CA SER A 161 24.74 -12.92 -30.61
C SER A 161 26.11 -13.44 -30.11
N SER A 162 26.52 -13.02 -28.93
CA SER A 162 27.76 -13.43 -28.31
C SER A 162 27.49 -13.83 -26.86
N ARG A 163 27.97 -15.05 -26.60
CA ARG A 163 28.15 -15.73 -25.30
C ARG A 163 27.28 -15.21 -24.17
N SER A 164 26.23 -15.96 -23.85
CA SER A 164 25.48 -15.83 -22.60
C SER A 164 26.47 -15.85 -21.43
N ILE A 165 26.62 -14.74 -20.71
CA ILE A 165 27.49 -14.63 -19.52
C ILE A 165 26.77 -15.10 -18.26
N HIS A 166 25.51 -15.30 -18.36
CA HIS A 166 24.69 -15.99 -17.39
C HIS A 166 23.80 -16.97 -18.18
N ALA A 167 24.20 -18.25 -18.17
CA ALA A 167 23.16 -19.18 -17.77
C ALA A 167 22.70 -18.69 -16.37
N LYS A 168 21.92 -17.59 -16.27
CA LYS A 168 20.94 -17.54 -15.24
C LYS A 168 20.22 -18.85 -15.42
N ASN A 169 20.33 -19.75 -14.43
CA ASN A 169 19.31 -20.70 -14.19
C ASN A 169 18.02 -19.86 -14.23
N ARG A 170 17.43 -19.68 -15.40
CA ARG A 170 16.03 -19.38 -15.50
C ARG A 170 15.48 -20.56 -14.76
N LEU A 171 15.00 -20.31 -13.56
CA LEU A 171 14.18 -21.28 -12.89
C LEU A 171 13.25 -21.76 -13.97
N LYS A 172 13.41 -23.01 -14.40
CA LYS A 172 12.62 -23.60 -15.50
C LYS A 172 11.13 -23.61 -15.13
N GLN A 173 10.85 -23.25 -13.88
CA GLN A 173 9.51 -23.09 -13.34
C GLN A 173 9.46 -21.72 -12.62
N PRO A 174 8.39 -20.96 -12.76
CA PRO A 174 8.15 -19.77 -11.96
C PRO A 174 8.10 -20.18 -10.47
N PHE A 175 8.52 -19.27 -9.57
CA PHE A 175 8.39 -19.48 -8.12
C PHE A 175 6.92 -19.63 -7.69
N PHE A 176 6.02 -19.00 -8.43
CA PHE A 176 4.59 -19.03 -8.16
C PHE A 176 3.86 -19.54 -9.40
N THR A 177 2.86 -20.37 -9.17
CA THR A 177 1.90 -20.80 -10.18
C THR A 177 0.56 -20.16 -9.81
N ASP A 178 -0.11 -19.56 -10.79
CA ASP A 178 -1.47 -19.04 -10.59
C ASP A 178 -2.44 -20.21 -10.52
N LEU A 179 -3.03 -20.41 -9.36
CA LEU A 179 -4.02 -21.45 -9.07
C LEU A 179 -5.45 -20.88 -8.96
N SER A 180 -5.65 -19.59 -9.25
CA SER A 180 -6.93 -18.89 -9.05
C SER A 180 -8.10 -19.59 -9.72
N ALA A 181 -7.90 -20.20 -10.89
CA ALA A 181 -8.94 -20.93 -11.61
C ALA A 181 -9.40 -22.22 -10.87
N GLN A 182 -8.58 -22.74 -9.95
CA GLN A 182 -8.89 -23.96 -9.18
C GLN A 182 -9.73 -23.65 -7.94
N PHE A 183 -9.70 -22.39 -7.46
CA PHE A 183 -10.45 -21.99 -6.27
C PHE A 183 -11.97 -21.97 -6.47
N GLY A 184 -12.45 -21.73 -7.68
CA GLY A 184 -13.89 -21.63 -7.96
C GLY A 184 -14.60 -20.52 -7.17
N HIS A 185 -13.86 -19.66 -6.46
CA HIS A 185 -14.40 -18.56 -5.68
C HIS A 185 -14.37 -17.25 -6.46
N GLU A 186 -15.52 -16.61 -6.55
CA GLU A 186 -15.68 -15.25 -7.07
C GLU A 186 -16.16 -14.33 -5.96
N HIS A 187 -15.33 -13.37 -5.56
CA HIS A 187 -15.76 -12.37 -4.59
C HIS A 187 -16.79 -11.42 -5.21
N LYS A 188 -17.94 -11.29 -4.54
CA LYS A 188 -18.96 -10.30 -4.89
C LYS A 188 -19.02 -9.27 -3.79
N ALA A 189 -18.74 -8.02 -4.15
CA ALA A 189 -18.92 -6.90 -3.25
C ALA A 189 -20.40 -6.83 -2.85
N THR A 190 -20.67 -6.73 -1.56
CA THR A 190 -22.01 -6.52 -1.04
C THR A 190 -22.21 -5.06 -0.74
N GLY A 191 -23.42 -4.60 -0.91
CA GLY A 191 -23.89 -3.40 -0.31
C GLY A 191 -24.55 -2.45 -1.29
N ARG A 192 -25.33 -1.57 -0.71
CA ARG A 192 -25.96 -0.46 -1.40
C ARG A 192 -24.88 0.51 -1.87
N ASP A 193 -25.11 1.16 -3.00
CA ASP A 193 -24.24 2.24 -3.48
C ASP A 193 -24.19 3.37 -2.44
N GLY A 194 -23.10 3.41 -1.66
CA GLY A 194 -22.91 4.36 -0.58
C GLY A 194 -22.97 5.82 -1.07
N PHE A 195 -22.53 6.07 -2.31
CA PHE A 195 -22.58 7.40 -2.93
C PHE A 195 -24.00 7.89 -3.18
N LYS A 196 -24.97 6.98 -3.33
CA LYS A 196 -26.40 7.39 -3.45
C LYS A 196 -26.97 7.83 -2.13
N LEU A 197 -26.53 7.24 -1.04
CA LEU A 197 -26.96 7.59 0.30
C LEU A 197 -26.23 8.82 0.83
N GLN A 198 -24.92 8.88 0.60
CA GLN A 198 -24.04 9.94 1.08
C GLN A 198 -23.13 10.42 -0.05
N PRO A 199 -23.58 11.38 -0.88
CA PRO A 199 -22.93 11.76 -2.14
C PRO A 199 -21.51 12.31 -2.02
N GLY A 200 -21.13 12.85 -0.87
CA GLY A 200 -19.80 13.42 -0.62
C GLY A 200 -18.71 12.41 -0.21
N LEU A 201 -19.00 11.11 -0.16
CA LEU A 201 -18.04 10.11 0.29
C LEU A 201 -16.73 10.17 -0.52
N PRO A 202 -15.56 10.14 0.13
CA PRO A 202 -14.26 10.13 -0.55
C PRO A 202 -13.99 8.78 -1.25
N ARG A 203 -14.63 7.70 -0.79
CA ARG A 203 -14.54 6.35 -1.35
C ARG A 203 -15.82 5.57 -1.10
N SER A 204 -16.03 4.49 -1.84
CA SER A 204 -17.12 3.56 -1.52
C SER A 204 -16.81 2.79 -0.24
N LEU A 205 -17.67 2.90 0.76
CA LEU A 205 -17.53 2.15 2.01
C LEU A 205 -17.92 0.67 1.85
N ASN A 206 -18.65 0.32 0.80
CA ASN A 206 -19.20 -1.02 0.53
C ASN A 206 -18.32 -1.87 -0.40
N ARG A 207 -17.20 -1.32 -0.87
CA ARG A 207 -16.24 -2.00 -1.76
C ARG A 207 -14.91 -2.25 -1.06
N THR A 208 -14.95 -2.60 0.19
CA THR A 208 -13.80 -3.20 0.87
C THR A 208 -13.61 -4.59 0.30
N GLY A 209 -12.39 -4.94 -0.10
CA GLY A 209 -12.07 -6.28 -0.57
C GLY A 209 -12.41 -7.32 0.49
N PRO A 210 -12.42 -8.62 0.16
CA PRO A 210 -12.68 -9.65 1.14
C PRO A 210 -11.59 -9.63 2.22
N ALA A 211 -12.00 -9.81 3.48
CA ALA A 211 -11.06 -10.14 4.52
C ALA A 211 -10.66 -11.61 4.40
N LEU A 212 -9.39 -11.88 4.66
CA LEU A 212 -8.79 -13.21 4.54
C LEU A 212 -8.21 -13.63 5.88
N ALA A 213 -8.42 -14.90 6.22
CA ALA A 213 -7.69 -15.55 7.29
C ALA A 213 -7.31 -16.97 6.85
N ASN A 214 -6.29 -17.53 7.47
CA ASN A 214 -5.88 -18.92 7.28
C ASN A 214 -5.82 -19.62 8.63
N ALA A 215 -6.27 -20.86 8.67
CA ALA A 215 -6.22 -21.73 9.83
C ALA A 215 -6.48 -23.17 9.38
N ASP A 216 -6.03 -24.15 10.15
CA ASP A 216 -6.39 -25.54 9.98
C ASP A 216 -7.79 -25.75 10.60
N ILE A 217 -8.83 -25.74 9.77
CA ILE A 217 -10.23 -25.77 10.22
C ILE A 217 -10.73 -27.21 10.42
N ASP A 218 -10.28 -28.15 9.61
CA ASP A 218 -10.74 -29.54 9.69
C ASP A 218 -9.81 -30.46 10.49
N GLY A 219 -8.63 -29.97 10.86
CA GLY A 219 -7.68 -30.66 11.74
C GLY A 219 -6.79 -31.67 10.99
N ASP A 220 -6.61 -31.49 9.67
CA ASP A 220 -5.77 -32.36 8.85
C ASP A 220 -4.30 -31.93 8.79
N GLY A 221 -3.97 -30.78 9.36
CA GLY A 221 -2.62 -30.19 9.44
C GLY A 221 -2.29 -29.23 8.30
N ASP A 222 -3.15 -29.06 7.32
CA ASP A 222 -2.99 -28.12 6.22
C ASP A 222 -3.73 -26.82 6.52
N GLN A 223 -3.19 -25.68 6.03
CA GLN A 223 -3.83 -24.39 6.25
C GLN A 223 -4.96 -24.17 5.24
N ASP A 224 -6.16 -23.99 5.76
CA ASP A 224 -7.35 -23.64 5.00
C ASP A 224 -7.46 -22.12 4.79
N LEU A 225 -8.32 -21.70 3.87
CA LEU A 225 -8.54 -20.30 3.56
C LEU A 225 -9.98 -19.90 3.90
N LEU A 226 -10.10 -18.83 4.69
CA LEU A 226 -11.36 -18.21 5.03
C LEU A 226 -11.47 -16.86 4.30
N ILE A 227 -12.60 -16.63 3.66
CA ILE A 227 -12.87 -15.43 2.87
C ILE A 227 -14.17 -14.80 3.35
N ALA A 228 -14.08 -13.68 4.06
CA ALA A 228 -15.23 -12.92 4.50
C ALA A 228 -15.52 -11.76 3.53
N GLY A 229 -16.77 -11.63 3.14
CA GLY A 229 -17.25 -10.60 2.21
C GLY A 229 -18.78 -10.63 2.17
N SER A 230 -19.38 -10.86 1.00
CA SER A 230 -20.84 -11.05 0.88
C SER A 230 -21.35 -12.31 1.60
N ARG A 231 -20.45 -13.21 1.83
CA ARG A 231 -20.64 -14.46 2.58
C ARG A 231 -19.31 -14.80 3.26
N LEU A 232 -19.33 -15.64 4.25
CA LEU A 232 -18.13 -16.30 4.77
C LEU A 232 -17.95 -17.62 4.01
N SER A 233 -16.94 -17.68 3.13
CA SER A 233 -16.52 -18.89 2.45
C SER A 233 -15.35 -19.52 3.20
N ILE A 234 -15.40 -20.82 3.39
CA ILE A 234 -14.33 -21.64 3.96
C ILE A 234 -13.90 -22.61 2.87
N LEU A 235 -12.65 -22.53 2.47
CA LEU A 235 -12.05 -23.37 1.45
C LEU A 235 -11.02 -24.28 2.12
N LEU A 236 -11.38 -25.56 2.25
CA LEU A 236 -10.52 -26.59 2.84
C LEU A 236 -9.42 -26.97 1.85
N ASN A 237 -8.18 -26.94 2.31
CA ASN A 237 -6.99 -27.32 1.57
C ASN A 237 -6.69 -28.81 1.80
N ASN A 238 -6.25 -29.51 0.79
CA ASN A 238 -5.86 -30.92 0.90
C ASN A 238 -4.33 -31.13 0.90
N GLY A 239 -3.57 -30.09 1.21
CA GLY A 239 -2.11 -30.11 1.24
C GLY A 239 -1.41 -30.12 -0.14
N ASN A 240 -2.16 -30.30 -1.22
CA ASN A 240 -1.64 -30.34 -2.58
C ASN A 240 -2.05 -29.10 -3.41
N GLY A 241 -2.55 -28.05 -2.75
CA GLY A 241 -3.01 -26.82 -3.39
C GLY A 241 -4.38 -26.95 -4.05
N VAL A 242 -5.15 -27.98 -3.73
CA VAL A 242 -6.54 -28.13 -4.15
C VAL A 242 -7.45 -27.73 -3.01
N PHE A 243 -8.34 -26.79 -3.27
CA PHE A 243 -9.27 -26.24 -2.30
C PHE A 243 -10.69 -26.69 -2.61
N THR A 244 -11.44 -27.07 -1.58
CA THR A 244 -12.84 -27.47 -1.68
C THR A 244 -13.68 -26.64 -0.73
N GLU A 245 -14.81 -26.10 -1.20
CA GLU A 245 -15.68 -25.32 -0.33
C GLU A 245 -16.31 -26.19 0.76
N SER A 246 -16.12 -25.79 2.03
CA SER A 246 -16.69 -26.45 3.18
C SER A 246 -18.22 -26.28 3.23
N PRO A 247 -18.99 -27.31 3.61
CA PRO A 247 -20.40 -27.17 3.95
C PRO A 247 -20.68 -26.21 5.10
N SER A 248 -19.66 -25.88 5.90
CA SER A 248 -19.74 -24.90 7.00
C SER A 248 -19.62 -23.45 6.53
N SER A 249 -19.43 -23.19 5.23
CA SER A 249 -19.53 -21.83 4.68
C SER A 249 -20.88 -21.18 4.99
N LEU A 250 -20.88 -19.90 5.39
CA LEU A 250 -22.08 -19.23 5.85
C LEU A 250 -22.58 -18.20 4.82
N PRO A 251 -23.88 -18.16 4.51
CA PRO A 251 -24.47 -17.17 3.60
C PRO A 251 -24.65 -15.79 4.27
N ILE A 252 -23.81 -15.47 5.25
CA ILE A 252 -23.84 -14.23 6.03
C ILE A 252 -22.60 -13.42 5.69
N GLY A 253 -22.80 -12.16 5.29
CA GLY A 253 -21.72 -11.24 5.01
C GLY A 253 -21.07 -10.68 6.28
N GLY A 254 -19.83 -10.22 6.13
CA GLY A 254 -19.07 -9.58 7.20
C GLY A 254 -17.89 -8.79 6.66
N THR A 255 -17.37 -7.90 7.49
CA THR A 255 -16.23 -7.03 7.16
C THR A 255 -14.89 -7.69 7.49
N GLY A 256 -14.88 -8.74 8.30
CA GLY A 256 -13.66 -9.41 8.74
C GLY A 256 -13.88 -10.81 9.30
N VAL A 257 -12.78 -11.52 9.45
CA VAL A 257 -12.72 -12.84 10.08
C VAL A 257 -11.41 -12.97 10.83
N VAL A 258 -11.47 -13.48 12.07
CA VAL A 258 -10.32 -13.77 12.91
C VAL A 258 -10.47 -15.19 13.45
N VAL A 259 -9.43 -16.00 13.30
CA VAL A 259 -9.35 -17.33 13.92
C VAL A 259 -8.31 -17.27 15.03
N PHE A 260 -8.63 -17.83 16.17
CA PHE A 260 -7.77 -17.85 17.37
C PHE A 260 -7.96 -19.11 18.19
N GLY A 261 -7.03 -19.38 19.09
CA GLY A 261 -6.94 -20.65 19.80
C GLY A 261 -6.31 -21.75 18.96
N GLU A 262 -6.10 -22.91 19.54
CA GLU A 262 -5.44 -24.06 18.89
C GLU A 262 -6.25 -25.35 19.08
N GLY A 263 -6.19 -26.22 18.06
CA GLY A 263 -6.81 -27.54 18.11
C GLY A 263 -8.30 -27.50 18.45
N GLN A 264 -8.73 -28.21 19.48
CA GLN A 264 -10.16 -28.26 19.86
C GLN A 264 -10.69 -26.99 20.53
N SER A 265 -9.80 -26.09 20.96
CA SER A 265 -10.16 -24.78 21.51
C SER A 265 -10.25 -23.69 20.45
N GLN A 266 -10.05 -24.04 19.16
CA GLN A 266 -10.06 -23.08 18.07
C GLN A 266 -11.45 -22.45 17.93
N ARG A 267 -11.44 -21.11 17.78
CA ARG A 267 -12.64 -20.29 17.63
C ARG A 267 -12.50 -19.37 16.42
N LEU A 268 -13.62 -18.99 15.86
CA LEU A 268 -13.71 -18.05 14.74
C LEU A 268 -14.62 -16.90 15.14
N LEU A 269 -14.09 -15.69 15.10
CA LEU A 269 -14.86 -14.45 15.15
C LEU A 269 -15.16 -13.97 13.73
N HIS A 270 -16.42 -13.93 13.35
CA HIS A 270 -16.89 -13.33 12.11
C HIS A 270 -17.44 -11.93 12.39
N LEU A 271 -16.85 -10.90 11.78
CA LEU A 271 -17.27 -9.51 11.92
C LEU A 271 -18.52 -9.24 11.07
N SER A 272 -19.59 -10.00 11.36
CA SER A 272 -20.94 -9.76 10.86
C SER A 272 -21.66 -8.68 11.70
N GLU A 273 -22.89 -8.36 11.36
CA GLU A 273 -23.77 -7.50 12.14
C GLU A 273 -24.93 -8.30 12.75
N PRO A 274 -24.87 -8.65 14.05
CA PRO A 274 -23.81 -8.41 15.02
C PRO A 274 -22.61 -9.35 14.85
N PRO A 275 -21.41 -9.01 15.38
CA PRO A 275 -20.25 -9.88 15.38
C PRO A 275 -20.58 -11.21 16.05
N THR A 276 -20.18 -12.29 15.41
CA THR A 276 -20.61 -13.64 15.81
C THR A 276 -19.41 -14.54 16.01
N LEU A 277 -19.36 -15.17 17.18
CA LEU A 277 -18.36 -16.15 17.57
C LEU A 277 -18.83 -17.56 17.28
N TYR A 278 -17.96 -18.37 16.71
CA TYR A 278 -18.17 -19.80 16.44
C TYR A 278 -17.06 -20.62 17.11
N THR A 279 -17.42 -21.80 17.59
CA THR A 279 -16.45 -22.86 17.88
C THR A 279 -16.21 -23.66 16.62
N ILE A 280 -14.98 -24.15 16.45
CA ILE A 280 -14.58 -25.00 15.34
C ILE A 280 -14.35 -26.42 15.89
N ALA A 281 -15.02 -27.39 15.30
CA ALA A 281 -14.85 -28.80 15.68
C ALA A 281 -15.03 -29.68 14.45
N ASN A 282 -14.00 -30.46 14.11
CA ASN A 282 -14.01 -31.40 12.97
C ASN A 282 -14.50 -30.76 11.66
N GLY A 283 -13.93 -29.60 11.31
CA GLY A 283 -14.27 -28.85 10.09
C GLY A 283 -15.65 -28.18 10.11
N GLN A 284 -16.33 -28.14 11.25
CA GLN A 284 -17.67 -27.57 11.36
C GLN A 284 -17.70 -26.36 12.28
N LEU A 285 -18.38 -25.30 11.81
CA LEU A 285 -18.68 -24.13 12.64
C LEU A 285 -19.96 -24.38 13.46
N ARG A 286 -19.86 -24.14 14.75
CA ARG A 286 -21.02 -24.12 15.66
C ARG A 286 -21.15 -22.75 16.28
N LEU A 287 -22.32 -22.14 16.17
CA LEU A 287 -22.59 -20.85 16.81
C LEU A 287 -22.32 -20.96 18.32
N ALA A 288 -21.38 -20.17 18.80
CA ALA A 288 -21.10 -20.04 20.22
C ALA A 288 -21.83 -18.84 20.81
N LYS A 289 -21.63 -17.64 20.23
CA LYS A 289 -22.25 -16.43 20.77
C LYS A 289 -22.37 -15.33 19.72
N ARG A 290 -23.40 -14.50 19.83
CA ARG A 290 -23.47 -13.19 19.18
C ARG A 290 -23.07 -12.14 20.18
N LEU A 291 -22.06 -11.34 19.82
CA LEU A 291 -21.56 -10.27 20.70
C LEU A 291 -22.43 -9.02 20.54
N ALA A 292 -22.79 -8.42 21.68
CA ALA A 292 -23.58 -7.19 21.68
C ALA A 292 -22.69 -6.00 21.31
N PHE A 293 -22.46 -5.81 20.03
CA PHE A 293 -21.69 -4.70 19.47
C PHE A 293 -22.64 -3.66 18.88
N ASP A 294 -22.41 -2.40 19.24
CA ASP A 294 -23.26 -1.29 18.82
C ASP A 294 -22.64 -0.57 17.63
N GLY A 295 -23.04 -0.97 16.43
CA GLY A 295 -22.59 -0.40 15.17
C GLY A 295 -21.99 -1.41 14.19
N VAL A 296 -21.21 -0.92 13.23
CA VAL A 296 -20.58 -1.73 12.20
C VAL A 296 -19.15 -2.07 12.65
N PRO A 297 -18.76 -3.35 12.76
CA PRO A 297 -17.40 -3.72 13.08
C PRO A 297 -16.47 -3.49 11.86
N SER A 298 -15.22 -3.07 12.10
CA SER A 298 -14.23 -2.79 11.04
C SER A 298 -13.04 -3.74 11.06
N CYS A 299 -12.48 -3.98 12.23
CA CYS A 299 -11.36 -4.90 12.46
C CYS A 299 -11.50 -5.55 13.83
N ALA A 300 -10.71 -6.58 14.11
CA ALA A 300 -10.64 -7.18 15.42
C ALA A 300 -9.24 -7.73 15.72
N ALA A 301 -8.92 -7.84 17.00
CA ALA A 301 -7.77 -8.53 17.53
C ALA A 301 -8.21 -9.49 18.65
N ALA A 302 -7.50 -10.60 18.78
CA ALA A 302 -7.72 -11.61 19.81
C ALA A 302 -6.42 -11.73 20.63
N PHE A 303 -6.47 -11.48 21.93
CA PHE A 303 -5.35 -11.51 22.87
C PHE A 303 -5.85 -11.64 24.29
N ASP A 304 -5.01 -12.05 25.21
CA ASP A 304 -5.30 -12.06 26.66
C ASP A 304 -5.11 -10.63 27.17
N ALA A 305 -6.20 -9.93 27.46
CA ALA A 305 -6.15 -8.53 27.86
C ALA A 305 -6.08 -8.33 29.38
N ASP A 306 -6.68 -9.23 30.18
CA ASP A 306 -6.70 -9.09 31.63
C ASP A 306 -5.73 -10.03 32.36
N GLY A 307 -4.96 -10.84 31.61
CA GLY A 307 -3.91 -11.70 32.12
C GLY A 307 -4.43 -12.96 32.80
N ASP A 308 -5.69 -13.36 32.54
CA ASP A 308 -6.29 -14.54 33.15
C ASP A 308 -6.01 -15.85 32.37
N GLY A 309 -5.41 -15.75 31.19
CA GLY A 309 -5.06 -16.85 30.29
C GLY A 309 -6.15 -17.21 29.28
N ASP A 310 -7.32 -16.59 29.35
CA ASP A 310 -8.39 -16.73 28.35
C ASP A 310 -8.23 -15.67 27.26
N THR A 311 -8.62 -15.98 26.03
CA THR A 311 -8.49 -15.03 24.93
C THR A 311 -9.67 -14.07 24.88
N ASP A 312 -9.39 -12.78 24.96
CA ASP A 312 -10.30 -11.66 24.82
C ASP A 312 -10.36 -11.16 23.39
N LEU A 313 -11.35 -10.30 23.11
CA LEU A 313 -11.60 -9.81 21.77
C LEU A 313 -11.74 -8.28 21.76
N PHE A 314 -10.85 -7.60 21.05
CA PHE A 314 -11.08 -6.21 20.65
C PHE A 314 -11.84 -6.17 19.34
N ILE A 315 -12.84 -5.31 19.22
CA ILE A 315 -13.56 -5.03 17.98
C ILE A 315 -13.59 -3.51 17.74
N GLY A 316 -12.96 -3.10 16.62
CA GLY A 316 -12.92 -1.71 16.17
C GLY A 316 -14.22 -1.26 15.53
N GLY A 317 -14.63 -0.03 15.83
CA GLY A 317 -15.82 0.59 15.27
C GLY A 317 -15.60 1.19 13.89
N GLY A 318 -16.34 0.69 12.89
CA GLY A 318 -16.45 1.27 11.56
C GLY A 318 -17.60 2.28 11.47
N SER A 319 -17.82 2.84 10.29
CA SER A 319 -18.91 3.80 10.06
C SER A 319 -20.15 3.12 9.49
N ALA A 320 -21.30 3.39 10.10
CA ALA A 320 -22.58 2.97 9.55
C ALA A 320 -22.92 3.71 8.25
N ALA A 321 -23.78 3.12 7.43
CA ALA A 321 -24.23 3.74 6.18
C ALA A 321 -24.89 5.08 6.44
N GLY A 322 -24.43 6.13 5.76
CA GLY A 322 -24.90 7.51 5.95
C GLY A 322 -24.29 8.27 7.13
N GLN A 323 -23.44 7.61 7.93
CA GLN A 323 -22.84 8.21 9.12
C GLN A 323 -21.35 8.58 8.97
N PHE A 324 -20.74 8.26 7.82
CA PHE A 324 -19.33 8.59 7.62
C PHE A 324 -19.08 10.11 7.77
N PRO A 325 -18.02 10.54 8.49
CA PRO A 325 -16.89 9.79 9.03
C PRO A 325 -17.05 9.39 10.51
N VAL A 326 -18.24 9.37 11.05
CA VAL A 326 -18.47 8.98 12.45
C VAL A 326 -18.29 7.47 12.59
N GLY A 327 -17.37 7.06 13.46
CA GLY A 327 -17.14 5.67 13.81
C GLY A 327 -18.07 5.20 14.93
N ALA A 328 -18.48 3.95 14.91
CA ALA A 328 -19.11 3.31 16.05
C ALA A 328 -18.12 3.21 17.23
N PRO A 329 -18.60 3.16 18.49
CA PRO A 329 -17.74 2.90 19.63
C PRO A 329 -17.02 1.57 19.49
N SER A 330 -15.70 1.57 19.62
CA SER A 330 -14.92 0.33 19.73
C SER A 330 -15.16 -0.34 21.09
N GLN A 331 -15.02 -1.65 21.15
CA GLN A 331 -15.28 -2.42 22.37
C GLN A 331 -14.22 -3.48 22.61
N LEU A 332 -13.88 -3.67 23.88
CA LEU A 332 -13.13 -4.82 24.37
C LEU A 332 -14.12 -5.80 25.01
N PHE A 333 -14.09 -7.04 24.62
CA PHE A 333 -14.91 -8.12 25.17
C PHE A 333 -14.02 -9.02 26.03
N ILE A 334 -14.11 -8.90 27.33
CA ILE A 334 -13.39 -9.75 28.29
C ILE A 334 -14.08 -11.12 28.35
N ASN A 335 -13.30 -12.15 28.18
CA ASN A 335 -13.72 -13.55 28.21
C ASN A 335 -13.66 -14.06 29.67
N HIS A 336 -14.74 -14.65 30.12
CA HIS A 336 -14.82 -15.31 31.43
C HIS A 336 -15.06 -16.81 31.26
N GLY A 337 -14.44 -17.43 30.25
CA GLY A 337 -14.58 -18.84 29.89
C GLY A 337 -15.87 -19.16 29.13
N SER A 338 -17.02 -18.96 29.71
CA SER A 338 -18.33 -19.27 29.07
C SER A 338 -19.07 -18.02 28.57
N ASP A 339 -18.65 -16.82 28.99
CA ASP A 339 -19.32 -15.57 28.65
C ASP A 339 -18.31 -14.45 28.37
N PHE A 340 -18.78 -13.42 27.68
CA PHE A 340 -18.01 -12.21 27.35
C PHE A 340 -18.68 -10.98 27.95
N THR A 341 -17.91 -10.15 28.64
CA THR A 341 -18.36 -8.84 29.10
C THR A 341 -17.82 -7.75 28.18
N GLY A 342 -18.69 -7.01 27.52
CA GLY A 342 -18.29 -5.92 26.61
C GLY A 342 -18.00 -4.64 27.39
N VAL A 343 -16.81 -4.10 27.23
CA VAL A 343 -16.37 -2.80 27.75
C VAL A 343 -16.27 -1.83 26.58
N ARG A 344 -17.08 -0.79 26.57
CA ARG A 344 -16.99 0.28 25.58
C ARG A 344 -15.75 1.12 25.82
N LEU A 345 -14.95 1.28 24.79
CA LEU A 345 -13.88 2.26 24.77
C LEU A 345 -14.46 3.62 24.36
N GLY A 346 -13.90 4.70 24.89
CA GLY A 346 -14.31 6.05 24.51
C GLY A 346 -14.19 6.33 23.02
N GLU A 347 -14.24 7.59 22.62
CA GLU A 347 -14.10 8.00 21.21
C GLU A 347 -12.65 7.77 20.72
N VAL A 348 -12.36 6.60 20.22
CA VAL A 348 -11.03 6.27 19.64
C VAL A 348 -10.90 6.67 18.17
N GLY A 349 -12.01 6.98 17.50
CA GLY A 349 -12.08 7.40 16.11
C GLY A 349 -12.62 6.32 15.17
N LEU A 350 -12.56 6.58 13.87
CA LEU A 350 -12.98 5.63 12.82
C LEU A 350 -11.86 4.61 12.61
N VAL A 351 -11.94 3.48 13.31
CA VAL A 351 -10.90 2.46 13.30
C VAL A 351 -10.95 1.67 12.00
N SER A 352 -9.80 1.48 11.37
CA SER A 352 -9.62 0.77 10.09
C SER A 352 -8.71 -0.44 10.19
N GLY A 353 -7.88 -0.51 11.22
CA GLY A 353 -6.99 -1.64 11.48
C GLY A 353 -6.46 -1.63 12.90
N CYS A 354 -6.02 -2.78 13.38
CA CYS A 354 -5.45 -2.94 14.71
C CYS A 354 -4.29 -3.95 14.71
N ALA A 355 -3.38 -3.79 15.65
CA ALA A 355 -2.30 -4.72 15.98
C ALA A 355 -2.05 -4.71 17.48
N THR A 356 -1.51 -5.79 18.01
CA THR A 356 -1.24 -5.96 19.44
C THR A 356 0.24 -6.23 19.70
N SER A 357 0.79 -5.68 20.76
CA SER A 357 2.14 -5.94 21.27
C SER A 357 2.28 -5.32 22.65
N ASP A 358 3.18 -5.80 23.46
CA ASP A 358 3.65 -5.12 24.69
C ASP A 358 4.57 -3.96 24.26
N MET A 359 4.01 -2.74 24.22
CA MET A 359 4.68 -1.55 23.67
C MET A 359 5.57 -0.84 24.68
N ASP A 360 5.23 -0.91 25.97
CA ASP A 360 5.97 -0.24 27.04
C ASP A 360 6.84 -1.17 27.88
N GLY A 361 6.72 -2.49 27.67
CA GLY A 361 7.57 -3.51 28.28
C GLY A 361 7.12 -3.89 29.68
N ASP A 362 5.86 -3.69 30.04
CA ASP A 362 5.31 -4.02 31.36
C ASP A 362 4.78 -5.46 31.45
N GLY A 363 4.66 -6.15 30.33
CA GLY A 363 4.22 -7.54 30.20
C GLY A 363 2.76 -7.70 29.78
N ASP A 364 1.98 -6.62 29.78
CA ASP A 364 0.61 -6.62 29.30
C ASP A 364 0.56 -6.34 27.78
N THR A 365 -0.39 -6.95 27.09
CA THR A 365 -0.51 -6.74 25.64
C THR A 365 -1.31 -5.47 25.34
N ASP A 366 -0.65 -4.48 24.71
CA ASP A 366 -1.24 -3.21 24.29
C ASP A 366 -1.90 -3.27 22.91
N LEU A 367 -2.61 -2.23 22.56
CA LEU A 367 -3.36 -2.12 21.30
C LEU A 367 -2.96 -0.88 20.50
N VAL A 368 -2.51 -1.11 19.26
CA VAL A 368 -2.21 -0.05 18.28
C VAL A 368 -3.30 -0.02 17.22
N LEU A 369 -3.86 1.17 16.96
CA LEU A 369 -4.98 1.36 16.03
C LEU A 369 -4.61 2.29 14.88
N ALA A 370 -4.99 1.91 13.66
CA ALA A 370 -5.09 2.82 12.53
C ALA A 370 -6.47 3.48 12.54
N CYS A 371 -6.53 4.80 12.37
CA CYS A 371 -7.79 5.53 12.31
C CYS A 371 -7.86 6.38 11.03
N GLU A 372 -8.95 6.25 10.26
CA GLU A 372 -9.22 7.16 9.14
C GLU A 372 -9.61 8.53 9.69
N TRP A 373 -9.13 9.60 9.05
CA TRP A 373 -9.33 10.98 9.47
C TRP A 373 -8.88 11.29 10.90
N GLY A 374 -7.95 10.46 11.40
CA GLY A 374 -7.41 10.58 12.75
C GLY A 374 -5.91 10.34 12.79
N SER A 375 -5.37 10.16 13.99
CA SER A 375 -3.99 9.71 14.21
C SER A 375 -3.94 8.20 14.38
N VAL A 376 -2.75 7.62 14.22
CA VAL A 376 -2.47 6.31 14.83
C VAL A 376 -2.66 6.45 16.34
N LYS A 377 -3.32 5.47 16.94
CA LYS A 377 -3.60 5.43 18.38
C LYS A 377 -2.80 4.32 19.04
N LEU A 378 -2.34 4.59 20.25
CA LEU A 378 -1.78 3.60 21.15
C LEU A 378 -2.63 3.59 22.43
N LEU A 379 -3.22 2.45 22.72
CA LEU A 379 -3.94 2.20 23.97
C LEU A 379 -3.09 1.25 24.82
N LEU A 380 -2.50 1.77 25.89
CA LEU A 380 -1.79 0.96 26.87
C LEU A 380 -2.78 0.19 27.74
N ASN A 381 -2.45 -1.06 27.96
CA ASN A 381 -3.23 -2.00 28.75
C ASN A 381 -2.67 -2.08 30.19
N ASP A 382 -3.55 -2.20 31.15
CA ASP A 382 -3.23 -2.47 32.57
C ASP A 382 -4.31 -3.42 33.08
N GLY A 383 -4.07 -4.72 32.96
CA GLY A 383 -4.97 -5.78 33.38
C GLY A 383 -6.40 -5.66 32.80
N GLY A 384 -6.55 -5.46 31.50
CA GLY A 384 -7.84 -5.32 30.80
C GLY A 384 -8.38 -3.90 30.74
N LYS A 385 -7.64 -2.92 31.27
CA LYS A 385 -8.02 -1.51 31.23
C LYS A 385 -7.19 -0.74 30.22
N LEU A 386 -7.75 -0.50 29.06
CA LEU A 386 -7.10 0.25 27.97
C LEU A 386 -7.15 1.77 28.21
N THR A 387 -5.98 2.43 28.11
CA THR A 387 -5.82 3.89 28.30
C THR A 387 -5.11 4.51 27.09
N ASP A 388 -5.68 5.57 26.51
CA ASP A 388 -5.09 6.27 25.35
C ASP A 388 -3.80 7.00 25.74
N ALA A 389 -2.67 6.48 25.33
CA ALA A 389 -1.33 7.04 25.50
C ALA A 389 -0.81 7.78 24.27
N SER A 390 -1.59 7.89 23.20
CA SER A 390 -1.18 8.43 21.89
C SER A 390 -0.52 9.82 21.99
N ALA A 391 -1.01 10.68 22.88
CA ALA A 391 -0.45 12.03 23.08
C ALA A 391 0.92 11.96 23.77
N ALA A 392 1.08 11.15 24.81
CA ALA A 392 2.33 10.97 25.54
C ALA A 392 3.43 10.39 24.63
N TRP A 393 3.05 9.52 23.69
CA TRP A 393 3.95 8.91 22.73
C TRP A 393 4.12 9.72 21.43
N GLY A 394 3.55 10.92 21.37
CA GLY A 394 3.73 11.84 20.23
C GLY A 394 3.05 11.41 18.93
N LEU A 395 2.08 10.50 18.97
CA LEU A 395 1.39 9.97 17.80
C LEU A 395 0.31 10.91 17.26
N VAL A 396 -0.27 11.77 18.09
CA VAL A 396 -1.39 12.66 17.73
C VAL A 396 -1.09 13.65 16.60
N LYS A 397 0.19 13.93 16.35
CA LYS A 397 0.64 14.80 15.24
C LYS A 397 0.57 14.13 13.86
N PHE A 398 0.46 12.80 13.82
CA PHE A 398 0.41 12.04 12.59
C PHE A 398 -1.04 11.75 12.20
N THR A 399 -1.78 12.79 11.84
CA THR A 399 -3.15 12.64 11.33
C THR A 399 -3.15 12.26 9.86
N GLY A 400 -4.08 11.39 9.45
CA GLY A 400 -4.15 10.94 8.06
C GLY A 400 -5.31 9.97 7.80
N LEU A 401 -5.26 9.38 6.59
CA LEU A 401 -6.15 8.31 6.17
C LEU A 401 -5.42 6.97 6.39
N TRP A 402 -5.32 6.56 7.64
CA TRP A 402 -4.64 5.33 8.01
C TRP A 402 -5.55 4.13 7.76
N HIS A 403 -5.03 3.08 7.11
CA HIS A 403 -5.81 1.89 6.76
C HIS A 403 -5.37 0.64 7.51
N GLY A 404 -4.13 0.59 7.98
CA GLY A 404 -3.64 -0.54 8.74
C GLY A 404 -2.37 -0.20 9.51
N VAL A 405 -2.09 -1.03 10.50
CA VAL A 405 -0.89 -0.98 11.33
C VAL A 405 -0.28 -2.37 11.44
N ALA A 406 1.03 -2.40 11.63
CA ALA A 406 1.78 -3.57 12.02
C ALA A 406 2.78 -3.18 13.10
N VAL A 407 3.06 -4.09 14.00
CA VAL A 407 4.03 -3.90 15.09
C VAL A 407 5.09 -4.99 15.01
N ALA A 408 6.34 -4.60 15.04
CA ALA A 408 7.50 -5.48 15.11
C ALA A 408 8.74 -4.65 15.48
N ASP A 409 9.79 -5.30 15.95
CA ASP A 409 11.12 -4.70 16.07
C ASP A 409 11.74 -4.59 14.68
N PHE A 410 11.57 -3.43 14.00
CA PHE A 410 12.02 -3.22 12.63
C PHE A 410 13.49 -2.79 12.54
N ASP A 411 14.07 -2.24 13.60
CA ASP A 411 15.45 -1.77 13.61
C ASP A 411 16.39 -2.67 14.41
N GLY A 412 15.87 -3.68 15.13
CA GLY A 412 16.63 -4.69 15.85
C GLY A 412 17.12 -4.22 17.22
N ASP A 413 16.46 -3.22 17.84
CA ASP A 413 16.84 -2.68 19.15
C ASP A 413 16.19 -3.43 20.33
N GLY A 414 15.34 -4.40 20.06
CA GLY A 414 14.63 -5.23 21.04
C GLY A 414 13.33 -4.60 21.54
N LYS A 415 12.87 -3.49 20.96
CA LYS A 415 11.60 -2.85 21.29
C LYS A 415 10.65 -2.90 20.09
N PRO A 416 9.34 -2.98 20.31
CA PRO A 416 8.39 -2.97 19.22
C PRO A 416 8.25 -1.55 18.60
N ASP A 417 8.34 -1.51 17.28
CA ASP A 417 8.08 -0.32 16.45
C ASP A 417 6.71 -0.40 15.80
N ILE A 418 6.20 0.74 15.36
CA ILE A 418 4.91 0.83 14.66
C ILE A 418 5.12 1.19 13.19
N ALA A 419 4.69 0.35 12.29
CA ALA A 419 4.52 0.66 10.88
C ALA A 419 3.04 0.86 10.57
N ALA A 420 2.69 2.01 10.00
CA ALA A 420 1.31 2.32 9.63
C ALA A 420 1.23 2.72 8.14
N ASN A 421 0.24 2.19 7.41
CA ASN A 421 0.02 2.55 6.03
C ASN A 421 -1.10 3.58 5.88
N ASN A 422 -0.83 4.61 5.09
CA ASN A 422 -1.73 5.73 4.81
C ASN A 422 -2.08 5.74 3.32
N ALA A 423 -3.29 6.18 2.96
CA ALA A 423 -3.63 6.45 1.56
C ALA A 423 -2.64 7.43 0.90
N GLY A 424 -2.05 8.32 1.71
CA GLY A 424 -0.94 9.19 1.34
C GLY A 424 -1.19 9.92 0.02
N ARG A 425 -0.20 9.84 -0.87
CA ARG A 425 -0.24 10.47 -2.19
C ARG A 425 -1.05 9.73 -3.25
N ASN A 426 -1.65 8.58 -2.91
CA ASN A 426 -2.53 7.83 -3.83
C ASN A 426 -3.98 8.35 -3.80
N THR A 427 -4.19 9.62 -3.52
CA THR A 427 -5.51 10.25 -3.48
C THR A 427 -5.53 11.53 -4.31
N ALA A 428 -6.71 11.96 -4.72
CA ALA A 428 -6.90 13.25 -5.38
C ALA A 428 -6.52 14.45 -4.49
N TYR A 429 -6.34 14.21 -3.20
CA TYR A 429 -5.98 15.24 -2.20
C TYR A 429 -4.49 15.57 -2.16
N GLU A 430 -3.62 14.79 -2.83
CA GLU A 430 -2.17 15.05 -2.88
C GLU A 430 -1.82 16.48 -3.34
N LEU A 431 -2.65 17.04 -4.21
CA LEU A 431 -2.43 18.36 -4.79
C LEU A 431 -2.87 19.53 -3.90
N HIS A 432 -3.42 19.26 -2.72
CA HIS A 432 -3.83 20.30 -1.79
C HIS A 432 -2.61 20.87 -1.03
N PRO A 433 -2.36 22.19 -1.12
CA PRO A 433 -1.24 22.83 -0.43
C PRO A 433 -1.43 22.97 1.08
N MET A 434 -2.61 22.68 1.59
CA MET A 434 -3.03 22.80 2.98
C MET A 434 -3.46 21.42 3.50
N PRO A 435 -3.46 21.17 4.82
CA PRO A 435 -4.06 19.95 5.36
C PRO A 435 -5.48 19.76 4.84
N VAL A 436 -5.76 18.59 4.29
CA VAL A 436 -7.12 18.24 3.87
C VAL A 436 -8.02 18.22 5.11
N ARG A 437 -9.15 18.87 5.04
CA ARG A 437 -10.15 18.91 6.11
C ARG A 437 -11.46 18.36 5.58
N LEU A 438 -12.11 17.56 6.39
CA LEU A 438 -13.43 17.05 6.13
C LEU A 438 -14.40 17.74 7.09
N PHE A 439 -15.34 18.51 6.55
CA PHE A 439 -16.44 19.05 7.31
C PHE A 439 -17.63 18.13 7.13
N TYR A 440 -18.32 17.80 8.21
CA TYR A 440 -19.46 16.90 8.17
C TYR A 440 -20.49 17.27 9.24
N GLY A 441 -21.73 16.90 9.02
CA GLY A 441 -22.83 17.08 9.93
C GLY A 441 -24.15 16.75 9.26
N ASP A 442 -25.16 16.45 10.05
CA ASP A 442 -26.55 16.30 9.59
C ASP A 442 -27.18 17.70 9.49
N ALA A 443 -27.00 18.36 8.34
CA ALA A 443 -27.41 19.74 8.15
C ALA A 443 -28.90 19.88 7.85
N ASN A 444 -29.57 18.86 7.36
CA ASN A 444 -30.96 18.84 6.97
C ASN A 444 -31.86 18.09 7.96
N GLY A 445 -31.31 17.37 8.95
CA GLY A 445 -32.02 16.64 10.00
C GLY A 445 -32.60 15.31 9.52
N ASP A 446 -32.08 14.71 8.43
CA ASP A 446 -32.57 13.45 7.89
C ASP A 446 -31.81 12.21 8.43
N GLY A 447 -30.83 12.42 9.30
CA GLY A 447 -30.01 11.38 9.91
C GLY A 447 -28.84 10.92 9.05
N VAL A 448 -28.56 11.57 7.90
CA VAL A 448 -27.41 11.31 7.05
C VAL A 448 -26.42 12.47 7.16
N MET A 449 -25.14 12.16 7.31
CA MET A 449 -24.08 13.17 7.38
C MET A 449 -23.80 13.74 5.99
N GLU A 450 -23.99 15.05 5.81
CA GLU A 450 -23.44 15.76 4.68
C GLU A 450 -21.92 15.92 4.83
N LEU A 451 -21.20 15.87 3.70
CA LEU A 451 -19.75 15.96 3.64
C LEU A 451 -19.32 17.13 2.73
N VAL A 452 -18.38 17.96 3.22
CA VAL A 452 -17.81 19.08 2.47
C VAL A 452 -16.28 19.09 2.57
#